data_da5d5699593be91e0ab4f423fb36905d
#
_entry.id   da5d5699593be91e0ab4f423fb36905d
#
_cell.length_a   1.000
_cell.length_b   1.000
_cell.length_c   1.000
_cell.angle_alpha   90.00
_cell.angle_beta   90.00
_cell.angle_gamma   90.00
#
_symmetry.space_group_name_H-M   'P 1'
#
loop_
_entity.id
_entity.type
_entity.pdbx_description
1 polymer ?
#
loop_
_entity_poly.entity_id
_entity_poly.type
_entity_poly.pdbx_seq_one_letter_code
_entity_poly.pdbx_strand_id
1 'polypeptide(L)'
;MSKIIALANQKGGVGKTTSSINLAASLAVLEYKTLLVDADPQANSTSGIGFDPRIIKNSIYECIINDIDPHEAIQKTDTPNLDLLPAHIDLVGAEIEMINMVDREYKMKAVLNSLRDEYDFIIIDCSPSLGLITINALSAADSVIIPVQCEYFALEGLGKLLNTIKIVQTRLNTTLEIEGILLTMYDVRLRLSNQVVEEVKTHFEDMVFDTIIQRNTRLSEAPSFGMSVIMHDATSKGAINYLNLAREIVRKNGMLTNETVATTEAI
;
A
#
# COMPACT_ATOMS: atom_id res chain seq x y z
N MET A 1 12.23 -14.27 2.57
CA MET A 1 12.58 -12.86 2.92
C MET A 1 11.34 -12.03 2.75
N SER A 2 10.99 -11.23 3.74
CA SER A 2 9.84 -10.32 3.68
C SER A 2 10.06 -9.21 2.66
N LYS A 3 9.01 -8.81 1.96
CA LYS A 3 9.02 -7.64 1.06
C LYS A 3 8.14 -6.53 1.65
N ILE A 4 8.73 -5.37 1.94
CA ILE A 4 8.02 -4.19 2.43
C ILE A 4 7.73 -3.27 1.24
N ILE A 5 6.45 -3.01 0.98
CA ILE A 5 5.98 -2.20 -0.14
C ILE A 5 5.17 -1.01 0.38
N ALA A 6 5.61 0.21 0.10
CA ALA A 6 4.84 1.41 0.41
C ALA A 6 3.94 1.80 -0.77
N LEU A 7 2.70 2.22 -0.50
CA LEU A 7 1.83 2.85 -1.49
C LEU A 7 1.80 4.36 -1.26
N ALA A 8 2.41 5.13 -2.15
CA ALA A 8 2.58 6.58 -1.97
C ALA A 8 2.14 7.38 -3.20
N ASN A 9 1.44 8.49 -2.96
CA ASN A 9 1.18 9.55 -3.93
C ASN A 9 0.74 10.81 -3.19
N GLN A 10 1.23 11.98 -3.60
CA GLN A 10 0.84 13.28 -3.05
C GLN A 10 -0.62 13.64 -3.29
N LYS A 11 -1.20 13.16 -4.40
CA LYS A 11 -2.59 13.46 -4.75
C LYS A 11 -3.52 12.62 -3.88
N GLY A 12 -4.46 13.29 -3.22
CA GLY A 12 -5.57 12.62 -2.53
C GLY A 12 -6.53 11.97 -3.54
N GLY A 13 -7.22 10.91 -3.11
CA GLY A 13 -8.27 10.28 -3.93
C GLY A 13 -7.79 9.45 -5.12
N VAL A 14 -6.50 9.14 -5.25
CA VAL A 14 -5.97 8.30 -6.35
C VAL A 14 -6.10 6.79 -6.09
N GLY A 15 -6.70 6.39 -4.96
CA GLY A 15 -6.90 4.98 -4.62
C GLY A 15 -5.76 4.34 -3.82
N LYS A 16 -4.92 5.11 -3.10
CA LYS A 16 -3.87 4.54 -2.22
C LYS A 16 -4.46 3.54 -1.24
N THR A 17 -5.29 4.00 -0.31
CA THR A 17 -5.93 3.17 0.72
C THR A 17 -6.71 1.99 0.14
N THR A 18 -7.50 2.24 -0.93
CA THR A 18 -8.21 1.17 -1.63
C THR A 18 -7.22 0.12 -2.16
N SER A 19 -6.09 0.55 -2.72
CA SER A 19 -5.08 -0.37 -3.24
C SER A 19 -4.32 -1.08 -2.13
N SER A 20 -3.99 -0.39 -1.04
CA SER A 20 -3.29 -0.98 0.12
C SER A 20 -4.12 -2.11 0.73
N ILE A 21 -5.39 -1.86 1.05
CA ILE A 21 -6.32 -2.84 1.62
C ILE A 21 -6.47 -4.05 0.67
N ASN A 22 -6.80 -3.78 -0.59
CA ASN A 22 -7.19 -4.86 -1.50
C ASN A 22 -5.99 -5.65 -2.04
N LEU A 23 -4.81 -5.02 -2.17
CA LEU A 23 -3.58 -5.73 -2.46
C LEU A 23 -3.18 -6.63 -1.28
N ALA A 24 -3.16 -6.10 -0.05
CA ALA A 24 -2.82 -6.88 1.14
C ALA A 24 -3.77 -8.08 1.31
N ALA A 25 -5.08 -7.87 1.17
CA ALA A 25 -6.06 -8.95 1.23
C ALA A 25 -5.88 -9.98 0.09
N SER A 26 -5.53 -9.53 -1.12
CA SER A 26 -5.30 -10.43 -2.25
C SER A 26 -4.03 -11.28 -2.08
N LEU A 27 -2.96 -10.71 -1.52
CA LEU A 27 -1.75 -11.45 -1.16
C LEU A 27 -2.05 -12.49 -0.07
N ALA A 28 -2.83 -12.11 0.94
CA ALA A 28 -3.25 -13.00 2.02
C ALA A 28 -4.11 -14.18 1.51
N VAL A 29 -5.03 -13.95 0.55
CA VAL A 29 -5.83 -15.00 -0.11
C VAL A 29 -4.96 -15.93 -0.97
N LEU A 30 -3.83 -15.42 -1.49
CA LEU A 30 -2.80 -16.24 -2.15
C LEU A 30 -1.87 -16.96 -1.16
N GLU A 31 -2.28 -17.03 0.12
CA GLU A 31 -1.61 -17.74 1.21
C GLU A 31 -0.27 -17.11 1.68
N TYR A 32 0.03 -15.86 1.29
CA TYR A 32 1.16 -15.12 1.84
C TYR A 32 0.77 -14.43 3.16
N LYS A 33 1.54 -14.65 4.21
CA LYS A 33 1.37 -13.91 5.47
C LYS A 33 1.63 -12.43 5.23
N THR A 34 0.60 -11.62 5.38
CA THR A 34 0.62 -10.21 5.00
C THR A 34 0.27 -9.32 6.19
N LEU A 35 1.06 -8.27 6.41
CA LEU A 35 0.75 -7.18 7.33
C LEU A 35 0.36 -5.94 6.54
N LEU A 36 -0.82 -5.39 6.83
CA LEU A 36 -1.21 -4.06 6.39
C LEU A 36 -0.84 -3.05 7.48
N VAL A 37 -0.05 -2.05 7.14
CA VAL A 37 0.33 -0.95 8.04
C VAL A 37 -0.40 0.30 7.59
N ASP A 38 -1.25 0.84 8.43
CA ASP A 38 -1.91 2.12 8.18
C ASP A 38 -1.00 3.25 8.69
N ALA A 39 -0.44 4.04 7.78
CA ALA A 39 0.43 5.17 8.07
C ALA A 39 -0.24 6.52 7.70
N ASP A 40 -1.57 6.54 7.65
CA ASP A 40 -2.36 7.77 7.48
C ASP A 40 -3.08 8.12 8.78
N PRO A 41 -2.90 9.32 9.34
CA PRO A 41 -3.65 9.77 10.53
C PRO A 41 -5.17 9.71 10.38
N GLN A 42 -5.69 9.67 9.15
CA GLN A 42 -7.12 9.51 8.89
C GLN A 42 -7.61 8.08 9.18
N ALA A 43 -6.71 7.12 9.38
CA ALA A 43 -6.99 5.72 9.71
C ALA A 43 -8.02 5.05 8.78
N ASN A 44 -7.93 5.37 7.48
CA ASN A 44 -8.88 4.87 6.49
C ASN A 44 -8.66 3.38 6.16
N SER A 45 -7.42 2.88 6.21
CA SER A 45 -7.15 1.45 6.08
C SER A 45 -7.65 0.69 7.30
N THR A 46 -7.48 1.25 8.49
CA THR A 46 -7.95 0.69 9.75
C THR A 46 -9.47 0.53 9.74
N SER A 47 -10.21 1.61 9.46
CA SER A 47 -11.67 1.56 9.40
C SER A 47 -12.20 0.75 8.22
N GLY A 48 -11.49 0.77 7.08
CA GLY A 48 -11.88 0.08 5.85
C GLY A 48 -11.85 -1.45 5.94
N ILE A 49 -11.15 -2.02 6.93
CA ILE A 49 -11.13 -3.47 7.21
C ILE A 49 -11.79 -3.83 8.53
N GLY A 50 -12.64 -2.94 9.08
CA GLY A 50 -13.59 -3.26 10.15
C GLY A 50 -13.17 -2.87 11.55
N PHE A 51 -12.06 -2.15 11.75
CA PHE A 51 -11.66 -1.68 13.07
C PHE A 51 -12.12 -0.22 13.30
N ASP A 52 -12.59 0.07 14.51
CA ASP A 52 -12.91 1.45 14.90
C ASP A 52 -11.64 2.14 15.44
N PRO A 53 -11.07 3.11 14.72
CA PRO A 53 -9.85 3.79 15.17
C PRO A 53 -9.98 4.47 16.53
N ARG A 54 -11.20 4.83 16.94
CA ARG A 54 -11.45 5.54 18.21
C ARG A 54 -11.25 4.67 19.46
N ILE A 55 -11.26 3.34 19.31
CA ILE A 55 -11.09 2.40 20.41
C ILE A 55 -9.75 1.66 20.37
N ILE A 56 -8.94 1.90 19.33
CA ILE A 56 -7.58 1.37 19.24
C ILE A 56 -6.74 1.98 20.36
N LYS A 57 -6.08 1.13 21.15
CA LYS A 57 -5.22 1.55 22.27
C LYS A 57 -3.78 1.77 21.83
N ASN A 58 -3.26 0.83 21.03
CA ASN A 58 -1.91 0.87 20.52
C ASN A 58 -1.97 0.84 18.99
N SER A 59 -1.20 1.68 18.34
CA SER A 59 -1.15 1.87 16.90
C SER A 59 0.30 2.05 16.44
N ILE A 60 0.52 2.28 15.16
CA ILE A 60 1.84 2.65 14.63
C ILE A 60 2.41 3.90 15.35
N TYR A 61 1.55 4.80 15.84
CA TYR A 61 1.99 5.98 16.59
C TYR A 61 2.74 5.57 17.87
N GLU A 62 2.15 4.70 18.70
CA GLU A 62 2.79 4.25 19.93
C GLU A 62 4.08 3.47 19.68
N CYS A 63 4.14 2.71 18.58
CA CYS A 63 5.36 2.01 18.19
C CYS A 63 6.49 2.98 17.80
N ILE A 64 6.16 4.10 17.11
CA ILE A 64 7.15 5.07 16.63
C ILE A 64 7.59 6.03 17.75
N ILE A 65 6.64 6.52 18.56
CA ILE A 65 6.87 7.58 19.54
C ILE A 65 7.20 7.04 20.93
N ASN A 66 6.50 6.00 21.36
CA ASN A 66 6.59 5.46 22.71
C ASN A 66 7.41 4.16 22.78
N ASP A 67 8.00 3.72 21.67
CA ASP A 67 8.80 2.48 21.54
C ASP A 67 8.06 1.23 22.06
N ILE A 68 6.71 1.17 21.89
CA ILE A 68 5.91 -0.03 22.24
C ILE A 68 6.22 -1.15 21.25
N ASP A 69 6.24 -2.39 21.75
CA ASP A 69 6.38 -3.57 20.92
C ASP A 69 5.24 -3.63 19.89
N PRO A 70 5.54 -3.68 18.58
CA PRO A 70 4.50 -3.71 17.55
C PRO A 70 3.52 -4.89 17.70
N HIS A 71 3.91 -5.99 18.35
CA HIS A 71 3.01 -7.11 18.62
C HIS A 71 1.84 -6.73 19.56
N GLU A 72 2.02 -5.71 20.39
CA GLU A 72 0.93 -5.18 21.25
C GLU A 72 -0.07 -4.32 20.46
N ALA A 73 0.33 -3.84 19.28
CA ALA A 73 -0.51 -2.99 18.42
C ALA A 73 -1.20 -3.78 17.29
N ILE A 74 -0.58 -4.87 16.81
CA ILE A 74 -1.09 -5.67 15.69
C ILE A 74 -2.44 -6.28 16.03
N GLN A 75 -3.40 -6.12 15.11
CA GLN A 75 -4.75 -6.66 15.14
C GLN A 75 -4.90 -7.81 14.15
N LYS A 76 -5.54 -8.91 14.55
CA LYS A 76 -5.94 -9.99 13.65
C LYS A 76 -7.21 -9.58 12.91
N THR A 77 -7.21 -9.70 11.59
CA THR A 77 -8.39 -9.38 10.76
C THR A 77 -9.23 -10.64 10.50
N ASP A 78 -10.44 -10.43 9.99
CA ASP A 78 -11.31 -11.54 9.54
C ASP A 78 -10.81 -12.18 8.22
N THR A 79 -9.88 -11.54 7.51
CA THR A 79 -9.25 -12.13 6.33
C THR A 79 -8.10 -13.05 6.76
N PRO A 80 -8.15 -14.34 6.45
CA PRO A 80 -7.05 -15.27 6.77
C PRO A 80 -5.70 -14.75 6.23
N ASN A 81 -4.63 -14.94 6.99
CA ASN A 81 -3.26 -14.51 6.67
C ASN A 81 -3.06 -13.00 6.56
N LEU A 82 -4.04 -12.16 6.91
CA LEU A 82 -3.94 -10.71 6.93
C LEU A 82 -4.02 -10.19 8.36
N ASP A 83 -2.97 -9.50 8.78
CA ASP A 83 -2.96 -8.73 10.03
C ASP A 83 -2.92 -7.23 9.72
N LEU A 84 -3.30 -6.41 10.71
CA LEU A 84 -3.29 -4.96 10.63
C LEU A 84 -2.39 -4.37 11.73
N LEU A 85 -1.49 -3.48 11.38
CA LEU A 85 -0.91 -2.50 12.29
C LEU A 85 -1.68 -1.18 12.08
N PRO A 86 -2.58 -0.82 13.01
CA PRO A 86 -3.55 0.25 12.78
C PRO A 86 -2.94 1.65 12.93
N ALA A 87 -3.64 2.67 12.40
CA ALA A 87 -3.40 4.07 12.71
C ALA A 87 -4.43 4.61 13.72
N HIS A 88 -4.06 5.72 14.32
CA HIS A 88 -4.92 6.55 15.16
C HIS A 88 -4.71 8.03 14.83
N ILE A 89 -5.65 8.89 15.19
CA ILE A 89 -5.57 10.34 14.92
C ILE A 89 -4.33 10.99 15.56
N ASP A 90 -3.82 10.44 16.65
CA ASP A 90 -2.63 10.94 17.35
C ASP A 90 -1.38 10.90 16.46
N LEU A 91 -1.39 10.10 15.38
CA LEU A 91 -0.34 10.10 14.37
C LEU A 91 -0.12 11.48 13.72
N VAL A 92 -1.10 12.40 13.79
CA VAL A 92 -0.93 13.82 13.41
C VAL A 92 0.16 14.48 14.26
N GLY A 93 0.21 14.16 15.56
CA GLY A 93 1.19 14.70 16.50
C GLY A 93 2.60 14.15 16.26
N ALA A 94 2.71 12.95 15.72
CA ALA A 94 3.99 12.28 15.52
C ALA A 94 5.00 13.09 14.70
N GLU A 95 4.56 13.81 13.67
CA GLU A 95 5.46 14.66 12.87
C GLU A 95 6.11 15.77 13.70
N ILE A 96 5.39 16.33 14.67
CA ILE A 96 5.88 17.38 15.56
C ILE A 96 6.83 16.77 16.61
N GLU A 97 6.43 15.67 17.21
CA GLU A 97 7.18 14.98 18.27
C GLU A 97 8.50 14.41 17.76
N MET A 98 8.52 13.88 16.54
CA MET A 98 9.73 13.37 15.90
C MET A 98 10.74 14.46 15.53
N ILE A 99 10.39 15.76 15.48
CA ILE A 99 11.31 16.83 15.01
C ILE A 99 12.67 16.77 15.71
N ASN A 100 12.67 16.53 17.02
CA ASN A 100 13.88 16.53 17.85
C ASN A 100 14.40 15.11 18.16
N MET A 101 13.79 14.06 17.58
CA MET A 101 14.27 12.70 17.80
C MET A 101 15.50 12.39 16.94
N VAL A 102 16.40 11.61 17.49
CA VAL A 102 17.53 11.05 16.75
C VAL A 102 16.99 9.99 15.78
N ASP A 103 17.54 9.95 14.57
CA ASP A 103 17.17 9.00 13.51
C ASP A 103 15.67 9.01 13.20
N ARG A 104 15.04 10.16 13.30
CA ARG A 104 13.59 10.36 13.14
C ARG A 104 13.04 9.85 11.80
N GLU A 105 13.86 9.81 10.75
CA GLU A 105 13.51 9.31 9.43
C GLU A 105 13.48 7.76 9.35
N TYR A 106 13.95 7.07 10.40
CA TYR A 106 14.12 5.62 10.45
C TYR A 106 13.27 4.93 11.53
N LYS A 107 12.42 5.67 12.24
CA LYS A 107 11.60 5.11 13.34
C LYS A 107 10.69 3.97 12.85
N MET A 108 9.97 4.17 11.77
CA MET A 108 9.14 3.12 11.17
C MET A 108 9.97 1.95 10.66
N LYS A 109 11.16 2.20 10.13
CA LYS A 109 12.08 1.13 9.71
C LYS A 109 12.49 0.23 10.87
N ALA A 110 12.76 0.81 12.03
CA ALA A 110 13.10 0.04 13.24
C ALA A 110 11.93 -0.87 13.65
N VAL A 111 10.70 -0.33 13.68
CA VAL A 111 9.48 -1.09 13.98
C VAL A 111 9.26 -2.22 12.97
N LEU A 112 9.30 -1.95 11.68
CA LEU A 112 8.96 -2.95 10.66
C LEU A 112 10.07 -4.00 10.47
N ASN A 113 11.32 -3.66 10.74
CA ASN A 113 12.41 -4.63 10.70
C ASN A 113 12.25 -5.73 11.76
N SER A 114 11.67 -5.45 12.93
CA SER A 114 11.43 -6.48 13.96
C SER A 114 10.36 -7.50 13.53
N LEU A 115 9.52 -7.16 12.54
CA LEU A 115 8.43 -8.00 12.05
C LEU A 115 8.76 -8.76 10.75
N ARG A 116 9.94 -8.51 10.14
CA ARG A 116 10.29 -9.08 8.82
C ARG A 116 10.28 -10.60 8.77
N ASP A 117 10.62 -11.27 9.85
CA ASP A 117 10.70 -12.74 9.85
C ASP A 117 9.33 -13.41 10.01
N GLU A 118 8.27 -12.63 10.28
CA GLU A 118 6.94 -13.13 10.55
C GLU A 118 5.98 -13.02 9.35
N TYR A 119 6.27 -12.10 8.42
CA TYR A 119 5.42 -11.80 7.26
C TYR A 119 6.17 -11.97 5.95
N ASP A 120 5.47 -12.46 4.92
CA ASP A 120 5.99 -12.52 3.56
C ASP A 120 5.92 -11.15 2.90
N PHE A 121 4.83 -10.41 3.16
CA PHE A 121 4.61 -9.05 2.68
C PHE A 121 4.21 -8.11 3.80
N ILE A 122 4.75 -6.88 3.77
CA ILE A 122 4.29 -5.76 4.60
C ILE A 122 3.89 -4.64 3.66
N ILE A 123 2.61 -4.26 3.67
CA ILE A 123 2.04 -3.22 2.81
C ILE A 123 1.79 -1.98 3.64
N ILE A 124 2.40 -0.84 3.27
CA ILE A 124 2.26 0.43 3.99
C ILE A 124 1.34 1.36 3.22
N ASP A 125 0.19 1.72 3.81
CA ASP A 125 -0.71 2.75 3.28
C ASP A 125 -0.24 4.13 3.72
N CYS A 126 0.30 4.92 2.81
CA CYS A 126 0.84 6.24 3.10
C CYS A 126 -0.23 7.33 2.99
N SER A 127 -0.14 8.34 3.85
CA SER A 127 -0.95 9.56 3.74
C SER A 127 -0.69 10.31 2.42
N PRO A 128 -1.59 11.20 1.97
CA PRO A 128 -1.36 12.00 0.77
C PRO A 128 -0.32 13.12 0.95
N SER A 129 0.24 13.29 2.13
CA SER A 129 1.34 14.23 2.38
C SER A 129 2.70 13.60 2.06
N LEU A 130 3.69 14.42 1.75
CA LEU A 130 5.09 14.02 1.74
C LEU A 130 5.81 14.48 3.02
N GLY A 131 5.10 14.40 4.15
CA GLY A 131 5.62 14.71 5.48
C GLY A 131 6.55 13.63 6.02
N LEU A 132 6.95 13.79 7.27
CA LEU A 132 7.94 12.92 7.92
C LEU A 132 7.46 11.47 8.05
N ILE A 133 6.14 11.23 8.19
CA ILE A 133 5.58 9.88 8.24
C ILE A 133 5.76 9.17 6.90
N THR A 134 5.47 9.84 5.77
CA THR A 134 5.68 9.26 4.44
C THR A 134 7.16 9.03 4.15
N ILE A 135 8.05 9.93 4.61
CA ILE A 135 9.50 9.71 4.52
C ILE A 135 9.92 8.48 5.33
N ASN A 136 9.37 8.28 6.52
CA ASN A 136 9.59 7.08 7.33
C ASN A 136 9.13 5.81 6.61
N ALA A 137 7.95 5.82 5.99
CA ALA A 137 7.44 4.71 5.20
C ALA A 137 8.39 4.35 4.03
N LEU A 138 8.83 5.36 3.26
CA LEU A 138 9.76 5.17 2.15
C LEU A 138 11.17 4.74 2.62
N SER A 139 11.59 5.18 3.81
CA SER A 139 12.87 4.77 4.40
C SER A 139 12.84 3.32 4.88
N ALA A 140 11.66 2.82 5.29
CA ALA A 140 11.45 1.44 5.72
C ALA A 140 11.21 0.47 4.56
N ALA A 141 10.63 0.94 3.46
CA ALA A 141 10.21 0.11 2.35
C ALA A 141 11.38 -0.41 1.50
N ASP A 142 11.20 -1.61 0.93
CA ASP A 142 12.08 -2.15 -0.11
C ASP A 142 11.70 -1.58 -1.46
N SER A 143 10.40 -1.32 -1.67
CA SER A 143 9.91 -0.72 -2.91
C SER A 143 8.64 0.11 -2.71
N VAL A 144 8.30 0.92 -3.71
CA VAL A 144 7.12 1.79 -3.69
C VAL A 144 6.24 1.55 -4.90
N ILE A 145 4.94 1.35 -4.66
CA ILE A 145 3.88 1.39 -5.67
C ILE A 145 3.32 2.80 -5.72
N ILE A 146 3.14 3.32 -6.93
CA ILE A 146 2.61 4.66 -7.16
C ILE A 146 1.23 4.55 -7.83
N PRO A 147 0.12 4.60 -7.07
CA PRO A 147 -1.22 4.63 -7.64
C PRO A 147 -1.45 5.95 -8.38
N VAL A 148 -1.88 5.85 -9.63
CA VAL A 148 -2.14 7.00 -10.53
C VAL A 148 -3.54 6.87 -11.10
N GLN A 149 -4.41 7.84 -10.80
CA GLN A 149 -5.76 7.88 -11.34
C GLN A 149 -5.73 8.26 -12.83
N CYS A 150 -6.51 7.55 -13.67
CA CYS A 150 -6.58 7.81 -15.12
C CYS A 150 -7.37 9.09 -15.45
N GLU A 151 -6.89 10.25 -14.98
CA GLU A 151 -7.46 11.59 -15.17
C GLU A 151 -6.38 12.60 -15.59
N TYR A 152 -6.81 13.78 -16.09
CA TYR A 152 -5.96 14.79 -16.74
C TYR A 152 -4.71 15.22 -15.94
N PHE A 153 -4.82 15.38 -14.63
CA PHE A 153 -3.67 15.80 -13.79
C PHE A 153 -2.81 14.63 -13.28
N ALA A 154 -2.90 13.46 -13.91
CA ALA A 154 -2.18 12.27 -13.48
C ALA A 154 -0.65 12.46 -13.48
N LEU A 155 -0.10 13.04 -14.54
CA LEU A 155 1.35 13.19 -14.75
C LEU A 155 1.97 14.32 -13.93
N GLU A 156 1.25 15.39 -13.65
CA GLU A 156 1.79 16.54 -12.90
C GLU A 156 2.24 16.14 -11.48
N GLY A 157 1.40 15.37 -10.77
CA GLY A 157 1.72 14.88 -9.42
C GLY A 157 2.83 13.84 -9.40
N LEU A 158 2.94 13.04 -10.48
CA LEU A 158 3.91 11.95 -10.58
C LEU A 158 5.35 12.47 -10.59
N GLY A 159 5.65 13.53 -11.34
CA GLY A 159 7.00 14.11 -11.39
C GLY A 159 7.52 14.60 -10.03
N LYS A 160 6.65 15.22 -9.22
CA LYS A 160 7.01 15.69 -7.88
C LYS A 160 7.31 14.52 -6.94
N LEU A 161 6.48 13.48 -6.99
CA LEU A 161 6.69 12.28 -6.18
C LEU A 161 7.97 11.55 -6.57
N LEU A 162 8.24 11.35 -7.87
CA LEU A 162 9.48 10.72 -8.35
C LEU A 162 10.72 11.47 -7.88
N ASN A 163 10.68 12.81 -7.86
CA ASN A 163 11.77 13.62 -7.29
C ASN A 163 11.95 13.37 -5.78
N THR A 164 10.86 13.26 -5.01
CA THR A 164 10.94 12.92 -3.59
C THR A 164 11.51 11.52 -3.37
N ILE A 165 11.06 10.53 -4.13
CA ILE A 165 11.60 9.17 -4.08
C ILE A 165 13.11 9.19 -4.36
N LYS A 166 13.55 9.95 -5.37
CA LYS A 166 14.98 10.10 -5.68
C LYS A 166 15.78 10.72 -4.54
N ILE A 167 15.21 11.68 -3.81
CA ILE A 167 15.86 12.25 -2.61
C ILE A 167 15.99 11.18 -1.52
N VAL A 168 14.95 10.39 -1.27
CA VAL A 168 14.98 9.30 -0.30
C VAL A 168 16.02 8.25 -0.71
N GLN A 169 16.04 7.83 -1.97
CA GLN A 169 17.04 6.90 -2.53
C GLN A 169 18.47 7.39 -2.34
N THR A 170 18.69 8.69 -2.47
CA THR A 170 20.04 9.24 -2.41
C THR A 170 20.53 9.45 -0.97
N ARG A 171 19.62 9.74 -0.03
CA ARG A 171 20.00 10.22 1.32
C ARG A 171 19.62 9.28 2.46
N LEU A 172 18.55 8.50 2.31
CA LEU A 172 17.95 7.75 3.41
C LEU A 172 17.88 6.24 3.14
N ASN A 173 17.49 5.83 1.93
CA ASN A 173 17.28 4.41 1.59
C ASN A 173 17.78 4.13 0.16
N THR A 174 19.05 3.82 0.03
CA THR A 174 19.71 3.59 -1.26
C THR A 174 19.23 2.33 -1.99
N THR A 175 18.52 1.46 -1.31
CA THR A 175 17.96 0.22 -1.86
C THR A 175 16.47 0.34 -2.21
N LEU A 176 15.85 1.49 -1.97
CA LEU A 176 14.45 1.70 -2.33
C LEU A 176 14.28 1.62 -3.85
N GLU A 177 13.40 0.74 -4.31
CA GLU A 177 13.06 0.57 -5.71
C GLU A 177 11.66 1.13 -6.01
N ILE A 178 11.38 1.42 -7.29
CA ILE A 178 10.01 1.65 -7.74
C ILE A 178 9.44 0.28 -8.14
N GLU A 179 8.48 -0.24 -7.35
CA GLU A 179 7.78 -1.49 -7.65
C GLU A 179 7.00 -1.37 -8.95
N GLY A 180 6.27 -0.26 -9.08
CA GLY A 180 5.57 0.07 -10.31
C GLY A 180 4.57 1.21 -10.14
N ILE A 181 4.10 1.72 -11.28
CA ILE A 181 3.00 2.68 -11.40
C ILE A 181 1.71 1.89 -11.60
N LEU A 182 0.77 2.03 -10.67
CA LEU A 182 -0.53 1.36 -10.72
C LEU A 182 -1.59 2.32 -11.26
N LEU A 183 -2.07 2.07 -12.47
CA LEU A 183 -3.18 2.83 -13.05
C LEU A 183 -4.50 2.44 -12.38
N THR A 184 -5.21 3.44 -11.84
CA THR A 184 -6.43 3.23 -11.05
C THR A 184 -7.64 3.95 -11.64
N MET A 185 -8.85 3.52 -11.24
CA MET A 185 -10.12 4.13 -11.65
C MET A 185 -10.30 4.24 -13.17
N TYR A 186 -9.71 3.31 -13.90
CA TYR A 186 -9.79 3.28 -15.35
C TYR A 186 -11.22 2.99 -15.82
N ASP A 187 -11.71 3.77 -16.76
CA ASP A 187 -12.96 3.53 -17.45
C ASP A 187 -12.72 3.49 -18.97
N VAL A 188 -12.83 2.29 -19.55
CA VAL A 188 -12.58 2.04 -20.98
C VAL A 188 -13.47 2.89 -21.91
N ARG A 189 -14.64 3.33 -21.43
CA ARG A 189 -15.58 4.14 -22.21
C ARG A 189 -15.14 5.61 -22.34
N LEU A 190 -14.23 6.06 -21.49
CA LEU A 190 -13.76 7.44 -21.47
C LEU A 190 -12.48 7.59 -22.31
N ARG A 191 -12.59 8.40 -23.37
CA ARG A 191 -11.44 8.72 -24.24
C ARG A 191 -10.25 9.26 -23.43
N LEU A 192 -10.52 10.11 -22.45
CA LEU A 192 -9.49 10.69 -21.60
C LEU A 192 -8.74 9.60 -20.81
N SER A 193 -9.44 8.61 -20.22
CA SER A 193 -8.80 7.50 -19.50
C SER A 193 -7.86 6.72 -20.41
N ASN A 194 -8.27 6.44 -21.64
CA ASN A 194 -7.43 5.75 -22.63
C ASN A 194 -6.18 6.57 -22.97
N GLN A 195 -6.33 7.88 -23.23
CA GLN A 195 -5.20 8.77 -23.50
C GLN A 195 -4.20 8.81 -22.35
N VAL A 196 -4.67 8.91 -21.10
CA VAL A 196 -3.80 8.90 -19.91
C VAL A 196 -3.03 7.57 -19.79
N VAL A 197 -3.69 6.44 -20.05
CA VAL A 197 -3.03 5.12 -20.04
C VAL A 197 -1.91 5.06 -21.08
N GLU A 198 -2.19 5.48 -22.32
CA GLU A 198 -1.20 5.53 -23.41
C GLU A 198 -0.03 6.45 -23.06
N GLU A 199 -0.31 7.63 -22.53
CA GLU A 199 0.70 8.63 -22.18
C GLU A 199 1.60 8.14 -21.03
N VAL A 200 1.02 7.57 -19.97
CA VAL A 200 1.79 7.01 -18.86
C VAL A 200 2.65 5.83 -19.34
N LYS A 201 2.09 4.93 -20.14
CA LYS A 201 2.85 3.79 -20.71
C LYS A 201 3.98 4.25 -21.64
N THR A 202 3.76 5.28 -22.44
CA THR A 202 4.80 5.82 -23.35
C THR A 202 5.97 6.44 -22.59
N HIS A 203 5.69 7.11 -21.44
CA HIS A 203 6.75 7.80 -20.69
C HIS A 203 7.46 6.94 -19.66
N PHE A 204 6.80 5.89 -19.16
CA PHE A 204 7.28 5.09 -18.03
C PHE A 204 7.41 3.60 -18.35
N GLU A 205 7.03 3.15 -19.56
CA GLU A 205 7.20 1.79 -20.11
C GLU A 205 7.19 0.67 -19.02
N ASP A 206 8.36 0.12 -18.74
CA ASP A 206 8.54 -1.03 -17.83
C ASP A 206 8.19 -0.75 -16.37
N MET A 207 7.97 0.52 -16.00
CA MET A 207 7.55 0.86 -14.64
C MET A 207 6.03 0.74 -14.45
N VAL A 208 5.24 0.57 -15.50
CA VAL A 208 3.78 0.49 -15.38
C VAL A 208 3.36 -0.96 -15.24
N PHE A 209 2.55 -1.27 -14.21
CA PHE A 209 1.97 -2.60 -14.07
C PHE A 209 1.12 -2.96 -15.29
N ASP A 210 1.16 -4.24 -15.70
CA ASP A 210 0.24 -4.78 -16.71
C ASP A 210 -1.20 -4.68 -16.24
N THR A 211 -1.41 -4.93 -14.94
CA THR A 211 -2.70 -4.85 -14.28
C THR A 211 -3.16 -3.40 -14.10
N ILE A 212 -4.36 -3.10 -14.61
CA ILE A 212 -5.03 -1.80 -14.45
C ILE A 212 -6.27 -1.99 -13.58
N ILE A 213 -6.43 -1.15 -12.55
CA ILE A 213 -7.60 -1.18 -11.67
C ILE A 213 -8.75 -0.41 -12.31
N GLN A 214 -9.78 -1.11 -12.72
CA GLN A 214 -10.96 -0.53 -13.32
C GLN A 214 -11.84 0.16 -12.26
N ARG A 215 -12.55 1.21 -12.66
CA ARG A 215 -13.60 1.82 -11.83
C ARG A 215 -14.67 0.77 -11.52
N ASN A 216 -14.92 0.52 -10.23
CA ASN A 216 -15.85 -0.51 -9.78
C ASN A 216 -16.53 -0.07 -8.48
N THR A 217 -17.87 -0.14 -8.42
CA THR A 217 -18.65 0.28 -7.26
C THR A 217 -18.39 -0.59 -6.04
N ARG A 218 -18.12 -1.90 -6.22
CA ARG A 218 -17.79 -2.81 -5.12
C ARG A 218 -16.56 -2.40 -4.33
N LEU A 219 -15.56 -1.77 -4.98
CA LEU A 219 -14.40 -1.19 -4.32
C LEU A 219 -14.75 -0.02 -3.37
N SER A 220 -15.81 0.71 -3.69
CA SER A 220 -16.29 1.82 -2.84
C SER A 220 -17.25 1.33 -1.76
N GLU A 221 -17.97 0.25 -2.00
CA GLU A 221 -18.95 -0.33 -1.08
C GLU A 221 -18.27 -1.16 0.03
N ALA A 222 -17.27 -1.98 -0.31
CA ALA A 222 -16.64 -2.92 0.59
C ALA A 222 -16.16 -2.30 1.94
N PRO A 223 -15.52 -1.11 1.96
CA PRO A 223 -15.12 -0.47 3.21
C PRO A 223 -16.28 -0.12 4.14
N SER A 224 -17.50 0.14 3.60
CA SER A 224 -18.69 0.40 4.43
C SER A 224 -19.18 -0.85 5.18
N PHE A 225 -18.71 -2.02 4.79
CA PHE A 225 -18.93 -3.29 5.47
C PHE A 225 -17.70 -3.73 6.30
N GLY A 226 -16.66 -2.89 6.36
CA GLY A 226 -15.42 -3.23 7.06
C GLY A 226 -14.64 -4.39 6.41
N MET A 227 -14.69 -4.51 5.09
CA MET A 227 -14.12 -5.65 4.35
C MET A 227 -13.30 -5.21 3.15
N SER A 228 -12.33 -6.04 2.75
CA SER A 228 -11.72 -5.93 1.42
C SER A 228 -12.71 -6.36 0.33
N VAL A 229 -12.49 -5.89 -0.91
CA VAL A 229 -13.39 -6.25 -2.03
C VAL A 229 -13.44 -7.75 -2.30
N ILE A 230 -12.34 -8.47 -2.10
CA ILE A 230 -12.31 -9.93 -2.34
C ILE A 230 -13.15 -10.69 -1.30
N MET A 231 -13.23 -10.19 -0.07
CA MET A 231 -14.10 -10.75 0.97
C MET A 231 -15.56 -10.32 0.77
N HIS A 232 -15.80 -9.12 0.23
CA HIS A 232 -17.15 -8.60 -0.02
C HIS A 232 -17.80 -9.18 -1.27
N ASP A 233 -17.07 -9.26 -2.40
CA ASP A 233 -17.54 -9.79 -3.69
C ASP A 233 -16.34 -10.27 -4.52
N ALA A 234 -15.93 -11.53 -4.31
CA ALA A 234 -14.77 -12.14 -4.97
C ALA A 234 -14.90 -12.21 -6.50
N THR A 235 -16.14 -12.16 -7.03
CA THR A 235 -16.41 -12.24 -8.47
C THR A 235 -16.40 -10.89 -9.15
N SER A 236 -16.34 -9.80 -8.39
CA SER A 236 -16.31 -8.44 -8.94
C SER A 236 -15.03 -8.17 -9.74
N LYS A 237 -15.13 -7.29 -10.73
CA LYS A 237 -13.95 -6.84 -11.50
C LYS A 237 -12.88 -6.24 -10.59
N GLY A 238 -13.27 -5.55 -9.53
CA GLY A 238 -12.35 -4.99 -8.55
C GLY A 238 -11.53 -6.06 -7.85
N ALA A 239 -12.18 -7.13 -7.37
CA ALA A 239 -11.51 -8.26 -6.73
C ALA A 239 -10.54 -8.96 -7.70
N ILE A 240 -10.99 -9.24 -8.91
CA ILE A 240 -10.17 -9.88 -9.95
C ILE A 240 -8.95 -9.02 -10.30
N ASN A 241 -9.11 -7.69 -10.44
CA ASN A 241 -7.99 -6.81 -10.74
C ASN A 241 -6.93 -6.85 -9.61
N TYR A 242 -7.32 -6.76 -8.33
CA TYR A 242 -6.35 -6.82 -7.24
C TYR A 242 -5.71 -8.18 -7.06
N LEU A 243 -6.44 -9.27 -7.33
CA LEU A 243 -5.86 -10.60 -7.33
C LEU A 243 -4.79 -10.76 -8.44
N ASN A 244 -5.06 -10.20 -9.62
CA ASN A 244 -4.08 -10.19 -10.73
C ASN A 244 -2.87 -9.33 -10.37
N LEU A 245 -3.06 -8.16 -9.75
CA LEU A 245 -1.96 -7.32 -9.27
C LEU A 245 -1.09 -8.07 -8.24
N ALA A 246 -1.73 -8.77 -7.29
CA ALA A 246 -1.00 -9.57 -6.31
C ALA A 246 -0.15 -10.66 -6.98
N ARG A 247 -0.70 -11.39 -7.97
CA ARG A 247 0.05 -12.38 -8.75
C ARG A 247 1.21 -11.75 -9.54
N GLU A 248 0.99 -10.58 -10.12
CA GLU A 248 2.02 -9.83 -10.86
C GLU A 248 3.19 -9.44 -9.92
N ILE A 249 2.89 -8.94 -8.72
CA ILE A 249 3.88 -8.59 -7.70
C ILE A 249 4.65 -9.82 -7.21
N VAL A 250 3.95 -10.91 -6.90
CA VAL A 250 4.58 -12.17 -6.48
C VAL A 250 5.55 -12.68 -7.54
N ARG A 251 5.14 -12.68 -8.82
CA ARG A 251 5.99 -13.09 -9.95
C ARG A 251 7.20 -12.17 -10.10
N LYS A 252 7.01 -10.86 -10.05
CA LYS A 252 8.06 -9.84 -10.20
C LYS A 252 9.13 -9.96 -9.12
N ASN A 253 8.73 -10.34 -7.90
CA ASN A 253 9.64 -10.52 -6.77
C ASN A 253 10.19 -11.95 -6.63
N GLY A 254 9.92 -12.85 -7.58
CA GLY A 254 10.43 -14.22 -7.57
C GLY A 254 9.93 -15.07 -6.39
N MET A 255 8.76 -14.72 -5.82
CA MET A 255 8.18 -15.37 -4.64
C MET A 255 7.18 -16.48 -5.01
N LEU A 256 7.16 -16.94 -6.26
CA LEU A 256 6.29 -18.03 -6.71
C LEU A 256 6.62 -19.33 -5.96
N THR A 257 5.62 -19.91 -5.30
CA THR A 257 5.70 -21.30 -4.81
C THR A 257 5.43 -22.27 -5.98
N ASN A 258 6.03 -23.45 -5.97
CA ASN A 258 5.88 -24.46 -7.04
C ASN A 258 4.41 -24.87 -7.29
N GLU A 259 3.51 -24.66 -6.34
CA GLU A 259 2.07 -24.94 -6.49
C GLU A 259 1.34 -23.86 -7.31
N THR A 260 1.81 -22.62 -7.31
CA THR A 260 1.19 -21.51 -8.07
C THR A 260 1.44 -21.64 -9.57
N VAL A 261 2.53 -22.31 -9.98
CA VAL A 261 2.89 -22.54 -11.40
C VAL A 261 1.89 -23.53 -12.04
N ALA A 262 1.48 -24.56 -11.32
CA ALA A 262 0.59 -25.60 -11.85
C ALA A 262 -0.85 -25.09 -12.14
N THR A 263 -1.30 -24.05 -11.43
CA THR A 263 -2.66 -23.49 -11.60
C THR A 263 -2.73 -22.45 -12.72
N THR A 264 -1.60 -21.86 -13.11
CA THR A 264 -1.53 -20.82 -14.17
C THR A 264 -1.47 -21.44 -15.57
N GLU A 265 -1.00 -22.70 -15.70
CA GLU A 265 -0.97 -23.42 -16.99
C GLU A 265 -2.29 -24.16 -17.32
N ALA A 266 -3.26 -24.13 -16.41
CA ALA A 266 -4.53 -24.90 -16.52
C ALA A 266 -5.77 -24.02 -16.81
N ILE A 267 -5.61 -22.71 -17.08
CA ILE A 267 -6.65 -21.76 -17.49
C ILE A 267 -6.25 -21.08 -18.78
#